data_4739ae1b9dd602c243e4cadfd01edf3c
#
_entry.id   4739ae1b9dd602c243e4cadfd01edf3c
#
_cell.length_a   1.000
_cell.length_b   1.000
_cell.length_c   1.000
_cell.angle_alpha   90.00
_cell.angle_beta   90.00
_cell.angle_gamma   90.00
#
_symmetry.space_group_name_H-M   'P 1'
#
loop_
_entity.id
_entity.type
_entity.pdbx_description
1 polymer ?
#
loop_
_entity_poly.entity_id
_entity_poly.type
_entity_poly.pdbx_seq_one_letter_code
_entity_poly.pdbx_strand_id
1 'polypeptide(L)'
;MKILIISGTPKQDGICHSLVTAAYDTAIKSGAETEIIRLADYKLSFCRMCGDGWGSCSTEHRCAFGDEDGFNILQQRFGEADAFVYITPVYWGDVSEAFKSFFDRLRRCEATKQWSKNGTGGSFLAGKPSILVASAGGGGGGILSTLSEMERAIGHMGGDGHPRDKRGIYDYIGVNRWNQDYKRESLKAAVSSLIRSL
;
A
#
# COMPACT_ATOMS: atom_id res chain seq x y z
N MET A 1 18.16 0.97 -3.64
CA MET A 1 16.86 0.32 -3.47
C MET A 1 16.02 1.14 -2.53
N LYS A 2 14.82 1.51 -2.94
CA LYS A 2 13.91 2.37 -2.19
C LYS A 2 12.66 1.59 -1.76
N ILE A 3 12.36 1.61 -0.46
CA ILE A 3 11.16 0.99 0.12
C ILE A 3 10.18 2.07 0.55
N LEU A 4 8.92 1.98 0.13
CA LEU A 4 7.85 2.81 0.66
C LEU A 4 7.06 2.05 1.73
N ILE A 5 6.93 2.67 2.89
CA ILE A 5 6.05 2.21 3.96
C ILE A 5 4.82 3.09 4.00
N ILE A 6 3.67 2.53 3.66
CA ILE A 6 2.40 3.24 3.56
C ILE A 6 1.60 3.01 4.82
N SER A 7 1.38 4.07 5.60
CA SER A 7 0.66 4.03 6.86
C SER A 7 -0.75 4.58 6.72
N GLY A 8 -1.75 3.74 6.94
CA GLY A 8 -3.16 4.11 6.98
C GLY A 8 -3.67 4.49 8.38
N THR A 9 -2.81 4.51 9.40
CA THR A 9 -3.25 4.90 10.75
C THR A 9 -3.25 6.41 10.94
N PRO A 10 -4.34 7.00 11.46
CA PRO A 10 -4.36 8.40 11.85
C PRO A 10 -3.60 8.68 13.15
N LYS A 11 -3.36 7.64 13.97
CA LYS A 11 -2.66 7.78 15.25
C LYS A 11 -1.15 7.83 15.08
N GLN A 12 -0.50 8.57 15.98
CA GLN A 12 0.95 8.62 16.11
C GLN A 12 1.46 7.74 17.27
N ASP A 13 0.61 6.88 17.78
CA ASP A 13 0.87 5.90 18.83
C ASP A 13 0.14 4.58 18.54
N GLY A 14 0.28 3.61 19.41
CA GLY A 14 -0.43 2.33 19.32
C GLY A 14 0.19 1.32 18.36
N ILE A 15 -0.54 0.22 18.11
CA ILE A 15 -0.03 -0.97 17.41
C ILE A 15 0.44 -0.64 15.99
N CYS A 16 -0.39 0.00 15.18
CA CYS A 16 -0.02 0.32 13.80
C CYS A 16 1.22 1.22 13.73
N HIS A 17 1.31 2.23 14.60
CA HIS A 17 2.48 3.12 14.64
C HIS A 17 3.75 2.32 15.00
N SER A 18 3.68 1.43 16.00
CA SER A 18 4.83 0.59 16.38
C SER A 18 5.27 -0.35 15.25
N LEU A 19 4.33 -0.84 14.42
CA LEU A 19 4.63 -1.66 13.25
C LEU A 19 5.29 -0.83 12.13
N VAL A 20 4.83 0.39 11.90
CA VAL A 20 5.46 1.33 10.95
C VAL A 20 6.90 1.63 11.35
N THR A 21 7.13 1.96 12.62
CA THR A 21 8.48 2.21 13.17
C THR A 21 9.36 0.96 13.04
N ALA A 22 8.84 -0.22 13.40
CA ALA A 22 9.60 -1.46 13.29
C ALA A 22 9.99 -1.80 11.84
N ALA A 23 9.08 -1.60 10.89
CA ALA A 23 9.37 -1.80 9.48
C ALA A 23 10.43 -0.81 8.98
N TYR A 24 10.30 0.47 9.33
CA TYR A 24 11.23 1.54 8.96
C TYR A 24 12.65 1.27 9.49
N ASP A 25 12.77 1.06 10.80
CA ASP A 25 14.06 0.80 11.42
C ASP A 25 14.76 -0.43 10.85
N THR A 26 13.97 -1.47 10.53
CA THR A 26 14.49 -2.69 9.94
C THR A 26 14.95 -2.45 8.52
N ALA A 27 14.20 -1.71 7.72
CA ALA A 27 14.57 -1.40 6.34
C ALA A 27 15.86 -0.57 6.28
N ILE A 28 15.97 0.48 7.10
CA ILE A 28 17.20 1.28 7.22
C ILE A 28 18.39 0.43 7.65
N LYS A 29 18.24 -0.39 8.70
CA LYS A 29 19.30 -1.29 9.18
C LYS A 29 19.73 -2.32 8.13
N SER A 30 18.84 -2.68 7.24
CA SER A 30 19.10 -3.60 6.12
C SER A 30 19.68 -2.89 4.88
N GLY A 31 19.96 -1.59 4.95
CA GLY A 31 20.62 -0.80 3.90
C GLY A 31 19.71 -0.26 2.81
N ALA A 32 18.39 -0.26 3.00
CA ALA A 32 17.45 0.33 2.05
C ALA A 32 17.23 1.82 2.31
N GLU A 33 17.15 2.61 1.24
CA GLU A 33 16.52 3.93 1.30
C GLU A 33 15.04 3.72 1.64
N THR A 34 14.52 4.40 2.66
CA THR A 34 13.19 4.12 3.16
C THR A 34 12.42 5.41 3.43
N GLU A 35 11.21 5.48 2.93
CA GLU A 35 10.30 6.60 3.14
C GLU A 35 8.99 6.09 3.78
N ILE A 36 8.48 6.84 4.78
CA ILE A 36 7.16 6.61 5.36
C ILE A 36 6.18 7.60 4.76
N ILE A 37 5.13 7.09 4.13
CA ILE A 37 3.97 7.86 3.67
C ILE A 37 2.84 7.65 4.69
N ARG A 38 2.55 8.67 5.48
CA ARG A 38 1.41 8.69 6.40
C ARG A 38 0.21 9.29 5.67
N LEU A 39 -0.74 8.46 5.27
CA LEU A 39 -1.90 8.93 4.51
C LEU A 39 -2.77 9.93 5.29
N ALA A 40 -2.74 9.85 6.62
CA ALA A 40 -3.46 10.79 7.49
C ALA A 40 -2.89 12.23 7.49
N ASP A 41 -1.66 12.42 7.01
CA ASP A 41 -1.05 13.76 6.87
C ASP A 41 -1.56 14.49 5.61
N TYR A 42 -2.29 13.78 4.75
CA TYR A 42 -2.91 14.30 3.54
C TYR A 42 -4.43 14.33 3.70
N LYS A 43 -5.08 15.39 3.25
CA LYS A 43 -6.55 15.49 3.25
C LYS A 43 -7.13 14.83 1.99
N LEU A 44 -6.77 13.57 1.76
CA LEU A 44 -7.17 12.83 0.56
C LEU A 44 -8.69 12.75 0.45
N SER A 45 -9.23 13.29 -0.62
CA SER A 45 -10.64 13.14 -0.96
C SER A 45 -10.93 11.76 -1.54
N PHE A 46 -12.16 11.30 -1.41
CA PHE A 46 -12.63 10.12 -2.12
C PHE A 46 -12.64 10.33 -3.64
N CYS A 47 -12.76 9.25 -4.41
CA CYS A 47 -12.89 9.31 -5.86
C CYS A 47 -14.20 10.00 -6.25
N ARG A 48 -14.13 11.11 -7.00
CA ARG A 48 -15.30 11.91 -7.41
C ARG A 48 -16.04 11.34 -8.64
N MET A 49 -15.66 10.17 -9.14
CA MET A 49 -16.30 9.51 -10.29
C MET A 49 -16.46 10.44 -11.51
N CYS A 50 -15.49 11.29 -11.77
CA CYS A 50 -15.55 12.29 -12.84
C CYS A 50 -15.60 11.64 -14.24
N GLY A 51 -16.17 12.36 -15.25
CA GLY A 51 -16.20 11.93 -16.65
C GLY A 51 -16.87 10.57 -16.84
N ASP A 52 -18.14 10.43 -16.50
CA ASP A 52 -18.91 9.15 -16.60
C ASP A 52 -18.23 7.97 -15.87
N GLY A 53 -17.52 8.28 -14.79
CA GLY A 53 -16.82 7.30 -13.96
C GLY A 53 -15.34 7.10 -14.31
N TRP A 54 -14.87 7.61 -15.45
CA TRP A 54 -13.49 7.55 -15.90
C TRP A 54 -13.06 8.88 -16.53
N GLY A 55 -12.38 9.73 -15.75
CA GLY A 55 -11.82 11.00 -16.22
C GLY A 55 -10.37 10.85 -16.70
N SER A 56 -9.52 11.83 -16.40
CA SER A 56 -8.09 11.84 -16.76
C SER A 56 -7.30 10.62 -16.24
N CYS A 57 -7.83 9.93 -15.21
CA CYS A 57 -7.24 8.67 -14.75
C CYS A 57 -7.19 7.57 -15.83
N SER A 58 -8.09 7.60 -16.83
CA SER A 58 -8.10 6.64 -17.93
C SER A 58 -7.26 7.06 -19.13
N THR A 59 -7.03 8.34 -19.33
CA THR A 59 -6.31 8.90 -20.50
C THR A 59 -4.91 9.36 -20.18
N GLU A 60 -4.75 10.03 -19.03
CA GLU A 60 -3.47 10.60 -18.56
C GLU A 60 -2.85 9.78 -17.42
N HIS A 61 -3.56 8.75 -16.93
CA HIS A 61 -3.17 7.92 -15.80
C HIS A 61 -2.89 8.75 -14.52
N ARG A 62 -3.62 9.85 -14.38
CA ARG A 62 -3.47 10.84 -13.32
C ARG A 62 -4.85 11.31 -12.84
N CYS A 63 -4.99 11.57 -11.54
CA CYS A 63 -6.25 12.09 -11.02
C CYS A 63 -6.40 13.58 -11.31
N ALA A 64 -7.51 14.00 -11.95
CA ALA A 64 -7.81 15.40 -12.24
C ALA A 64 -7.81 16.32 -11.00
N PHE A 65 -8.17 15.77 -9.84
CA PHE A 65 -8.25 16.48 -8.56
C PHE A 65 -7.06 16.16 -7.63
N GLY A 66 -6.05 15.45 -8.13
CA GLY A 66 -4.97 14.95 -7.29
C GLY A 66 -3.98 16.01 -6.84
N ASP A 67 -3.96 17.18 -7.47
CA ASP A 67 -3.10 18.29 -7.06
C ASP A 67 -3.73 19.10 -5.91
N GLU A 68 -5.06 19.05 -5.75
CA GLU A 68 -5.76 19.73 -4.68
C GLU A 68 -5.44 19.17 -3.27
N ASP A 69 -5.09 17.88 -3.19
CA ASP A 69 -4.91 17.16 -1.93
C ASP A 69 -3.60 16.35 -1.86
N GLY A 70 -2.70 16.54 -2.82
CA GLY A 70 -1.40 15.89 -2.86
C GLY A 70 -1.40 14.45 -3.37
N PHE A 71 -2.54 13.92 -3.83
CA PHE A 71 -2.61 12.55 -4.35
C PHE A 71 -1.66 12.30 -5.52
N ASN A 72 -1.57 13.23 -6.48
CA ASN A 72 -0.70 13.06 -7.64
C ASN A 72 0.79 13.01 -7.27
N ILE A 73 1.20 13.75 -6.24
CA ILE A 73 2.56 13.68 -5.68
C ILE A 73 2.81 12.31 -5.06
N LEU A 74 1.83 11.78 -4.30
CA LEU A 74 1.94 10.44 -3.73
C LEU A 74 2.05 9.38 -4.82
N GLN A 75 1.24 9.47 -5.87
CA GLN A 75 1.30 8.54 -7.00
C GLN A 75 2.69 8.51 -7.66
N GLN A 76 3.33 9.67 -7.83
CA GLN A 76 4.68 9.75 -8.40
C GLN A 76 5.71 9.01 -7.52
N ARG A 77 5.63 9.15 -6.19
CA ARG A 77 6.53 8.46 -5.26
C ARG A 77 6.44 6.93 -5.38
N PHE A 78 5.26 6.40 -5.71
CA PHE A 78 5.12 4.96 -6.00
C PHE A 78 5.92 4.51 -7.21
N GLY A 79 6.08 5.37 -8.21
CA GLY A 79 6.93 5.10 -9.37
C GLY A 79 8.41 4.92 -9.03
N GLU A 80 8.88 5.59 -7.98
CA GLU A 80 10.28 5.61 -7.55
C GLU A 80 10.66 4.44 -6.63
N ALA A 81 9.68 3.75 -6.07
CA ALA A 81 9.92 2.65 -5.13
C ALA A 81 10.21 1.33 -5.82
N ASP A 82 11.00 0.50 -5.17
CA ASP A 82 11.30 -0.88 -5.59
C ASP A 82 10.40 -1.90 -4.90
N ALA A 83 9.90 -1.59 -3.69
CA ALA A 83 8.98 -2.44 -2.94
C ALA A 83 8.13 -1.63 -1.95
N PHE A 84 7.08 -2.27 -1.42
CA PHE A 84 6.09 -1.63 -0.58
C PHE A 84 5.82 -2.40 0.71
N VAL A 85 5.55 -1.67 1.80
CA VAL A 85 4.99 -2.22 3.04
C VAL A 85 3.73 -1.43 3.37
N TYR A 86 2.57 -2.05 3.25
CA TYR A 86 1.27 -1.44 3.53
C TYR A 86 0.81 -1.80 4.93
N ILE A 87 0.57 -0.81 5.78
CA ILE A 87 0.16 -1.01 7.18
C ILE A 87 -1.12 -0.22 7.46
N THR A 88 -2.21 -0.91 7.77
CA THR A 88 -3.52 -0.29 8.04
C THR A 88 -4.16 -0.84 9.32
N PRO A 89 -4.86 -0.01 10.10
CA PRO A 89 -5.81 -0.53 11.08
C PRO A 89 -7.00 -1.18 10.38
N VAL A 90 -7.64 -2.13 11.05
CA VAL A 90 -8.89 -2.74 10.62
C VAL A 90 -10.05 -1.88 11.10
N TYR A 91 -10.81 -1.32 10.18
CA TYR A 91 -12.04 -0.59 10.46
C TYR A 91 -13.23 -1.33 9.86
N TRP A 92 -14.04 -1.96 10.73
CA TRP A 92 -15.20 -2.76 10.33
C TRP A 92 -14.90 -3.87 9.30
N GLY A 93 -13.73 -4.48 9.41
CA GLY A 93 -13.31 -5.56 8.50
C GLY A 93 -12.71 -5.07 7.18
N ASP A 94 -12.43 -3.78 7.07
CA ASP A 94 -11.83 -3.14 5.90
C ASP A 94 -10.61 -2.28 6.30
N VAL A 95 -9.93 -1.71 5.33
CA VAL A 95 -8.86 -0.73 5.51
C VAL A 95 -9.39 0.59 6.10
N SER A 96 -8.52 1.44 6.61
CA SER A 96 -8.92 2.77 7.07
C SER A 96 -9.43 3.66 5.93
N GLU A 97 -10.24 4.69 6.27
CA GLU A 97 -10.78 5.65 5.30
C GLU A 97 -9.70 6.31 4.43
N ALA A 98 -8.58 6.72 5.05
CA ALA A 98 -7.48 7.33 4.32
C ALA A 98 -6.85 6.33 3.33
N PHE A 99 -6.73 5.07 3.73
CA PHE A 99 -6.22 4.01 2.87
C PHE A 99 -7.20 3.73 1.71
N LYS A 100 -8.49 3.64 2.01
CA LYS A 100 -9.53 3.40 1.01
C LYS A 100 -9.58 4.53 -0.03
N SER A 101 -9.60 5.79 0.42
CA SER A 101 -9.59 6.96 -0.46
C SER A 101 -8.36 6.97 -1.39
N PHE A 102 -7.19 6.65 -0.84
CA PHE A 102 -5.96 6.55 -1.61
C PHE A 102 -6.01 5.41 -2.63
N PHE A 103 -6.37 4.21 -2.20
CA PHE A 103 -6.40 3.02 -3.06
C PHE A 103 -7.43 3.12 -4.18
N ASP A 104 -8.62 3.64 -3.91
CA ASP A 104 -9.66 3.78 -4.93
C ASP A 104 -9.23 4.70 -6.07
N ARG A 105 -8.46 5.74 -5.76
CA ARG A 105 -7.92 6.66 -6.76
C ARG A 105 -6.68 6.08 -7.45
N LEU A 106 -5.75 5.51 -6.68
CA LEU A 106 -4.54 4.89 -7.22
C LEU A 106 -4.90 3.76 -8.19
N ARG A 107 -5.83 2.89 -7.79
CA ARG A 107 -6.33 1.81 -8.64
C ARG A 107 -6.83 2.31 -9.99
N ARG A 108 -7.57 3.42 -10.02
CA ARG A 108 -8.06 3.97 -11.29
C ARG A 108 -6.95 4.46 -12.21
N CYS A 109 -5.93 5.08 -11.65
CA CYS A 109 -4.79 5.56 -12.42
C CYS A 109 -3.89 4.40 -12.88
N GLU A 110 -3.60 3.46 -11.99
CA GLU A 110 -2.62 2.40 -12.26
C GLU A 110 -3.17 1.24 -13.09
N ALA A 111 -4.43 0.81 -12.86
CA ALA A 111 -5.04 -0.26 -13.64
C ALA A 111 -5.21 0.13 -15.11
N THR A 112 -5.51 1.39 -15.39
CA THR A 112 -5.68 1.87 -16.77
C THR A 112 -4.39 1.86 -17.58
N LYS A 113 -3.24 1.96 -16.94
CA LYS A 113 -1.94 1.80 -17.63
C LYS A 113 -1.77 0.43 -18.26
N GLN A 114 -2.31 -0.62 -17.63
CA GLN A 114 -2.25 -1.98 -18.16
C GLN A 114 -3.20 -2.21 -19.34
N TRP A 115 -4.31 -1.47 -19.37
CA TRP A 115 -5.34 -1.61 -20.41
C TRP A 115 -5.08 -0.72 -21.63
N SER A 116 -4.14 0.21 -21.53
CA SER A 116 -3.78 1.11 -22.62
C SER A 116 -3.18 0.31 -23.78
N LYS A 117 -3.84 0.34 -24.95
CA LYS A 117 -3.37 -0.31 -26.17
C LYS A 117 -2.03 0.21 -26.68
N ASN A 118 -1.58 1.36 -26.19
CA ASN A 118 -0.36 2.02 -26.65
C ASN A 118 0.89 1.65 -25.83
N GLY A 119 0.79 0.71 -24.90
CA GLY A 119 1.96 0.14 -24.23
C GLY A 119 2.85 1.15 -23.47
N THR A 120 2.30 2.29 -23.06
CA THR A 120 3.05 3.35 -22.37
C THR A 120 3.34 3.00 -20.91
N GLY A 121 4.05 1.91 -20.69
CA GLY A 121 4.55 1.53 -19.38
C GLY A 121 3.47 0.92 -18.46
N GLY A 122 3.78 -0.20 -17.85
CA GLY A 122 2.92 -0.84 -16.86
C GLY A 122 2.68 0.03 -15.61
N SER A 123 1.80 -0.45 -14.73
CA SER A 123 1.59 0.15 -13.42
C SER A 123 2.91 0.34 -12.65
N PHE A 124 2.97 1.36 -11.81
CA PHE A 124 4.08 1.56 -10.89
C PHE A 124 4.27 0.42 -9.88
N LEU A 125 3.23 -0.43 -9.69
CA LEU A 125 3.29 -1.59 -8.82
C LEU A 125 3.71 -2.88 -9.54
N ALA A 126 3.70 -2.89 -10.87
CA ALA A 126 3.96 -4.09 -11.65
C ALA A 126 5.35 -4.68 -11.34
N GLY A 127 5.37 -5.94 -10.92
CA GLY A 127 6.58 -6.67 -10.58
C GLY A 127 7.29 -6.23 -9.30
N LYS A 128 6.68 -5.33 -8.49
CA LYS A 128 7.27 -4.85 -7.23
C LYS A 128 6.63 -5.58 -6.05
N PRO A 129 7.44 -6.23 -5.19
CA PRO A 129 6.91 -6.99 -4.08
C PRO A 129 6.30 -6.10 -2.98
N SER A 130 5.30 -6.65 -2.30
CA SER A 130 4.51 -5.93 -1.28
C SER A 130 4.31 -6.78 -0.03
N ILE A 131 4.52 -6.22 1.15
CA ILE A 131 4.11 -6.80 2.43
C ILE A 131 2.82 -6.13 2.88
N LEU A 132 1.80 -6.92 3.18
CA LEU A 132 0.49 -6.45 3.64
C LEU A 132 0.32 -6.67 5.12
N VAL A 133 0.01 -5.61 5.87
CA VAL A 133 -0.16 -5.67 7.32
C VAL A 133 -1.50 -5.06 7.72
N ALA A 134 -2.35 -5.86 8.35
CA ALA A 134 -3.62 -5.44 8.92
C ALA A 134 -3.61 -5.60 10.44
N SER A 135 -3.97 -4.54 11.18
CA SER A 135 -3.96 -4.55 12.63
C SER A 135 -5.35 -4.27 13.22
N ALA A 136 -5.89 -5.23 13.96
CA ALA A 136 -7.14 -5.08 14.70
C ALA A 136 -6.85 -4.84 16.20
N GLY A 137 -7.56 -3.89 16.79
CA GLY A 137 -7.40 -3.55 18.21
C GLY A 137 -7.94 -4.59 19.20
N GLY A 138 -8.82 -5.48 18.75
CA GLY A 138 -9.43 -6.55 19.53
C GLY A 138 -8.88 -7.94 19.20
N GLY A 139 -9.76 -8.94 19.16
CA GLY A 139 -9.43 -10.35 18.92
C GLY A 139 -9.01 -10.72 17.50
N GLY A 140 -8.88 -9.76 16.60
CA GLY A 140 -8.45 -10.02 15.23
C GLY A 140 -9.60 -10.12 14.21
N GLY A 141 -10.83 -9.83 14.61
CA GLY A 141 -11.96 -9.78 13.68
C GLY A 141 -11.70 -8.79 12.54
N GLY A 142 -11.95 -9.23 11.30
CA GLY A 142 -11.76 -8.41 10.10
C GLY A 142 -10.34 -8.35 9.55
N ILE A 143 -9.33 -8.95 10.18
CA ILE A 143 -7.96 -8.97 9.66
C ILE A 143 -7.91 -9.63 8.27
N LEU A 144 -8.55 -10.79 8.11
CA LEU A 144 -8.50 -11.53 6.85
C LEU A 144 -9.21 -10.77 5.71
N SER A 145 -10.37 -10.17 5.99
CA SER A 145 -11.08 -9.38 4.99
C SER A 145 -10.29 -8.13 4.58
N THR A 146 -9.66 -7.45 5.53
CA THR A 146 -8.80 -6.29 5.26
C THR A 146 -7.58 -6.66 4.41
N LEU A 147 -6.89 -7.75 4.73
CA LEU A 147 -5.76 -8.25 3.93
C LEU A 147 -6.21 -8.62 2.52
N SER A 148 -7.36 -9.31 2.39
CA SER A 148 -7.92 -9.68 1.09
C SER A 148 -8.35 -8.46 0.26
N GLU A 149 -8.86 -7.38 0.89
CA GLU A 149 -9.17 -6.13 0.20
C GLU A 149 -7.92 -5.46 -0.34
N MET A 150 -6.85 -5.36 0.47
CA MET A 150 -5.57 -4.83 0.01
C MET A 150 -4.99 -5.65 -1.15
N GLU A 151 -5.00 -6.98 -1.03
CA GLU A 151 -4.53 -7.88 -2.09
C GLU A 151 -5.27 -7.66 -3.39
N ARG A 152 -6.62 -7.63 -3.36
CA ARG A 152 -7.43 -7.38 -4.54
C ARG A 152 -7.14 -6.02 -5.17
N ALA A 153 -7.01 -4.97 -4.36
CA ALA A 153 -6.70 -3.63 -4.87
C ALA A 153 -5.33 -3.60 -5.55
N ILE A 154 -4.31 -4.18 -4.91
CA ILE A 154 -2.95 -4.23 -5.43
C ILE A 154 -2.89 -5.10 -6.69
N GLY A 155 -3.52 -6.27 -6.68
CA GLY A 155 -3.62 -7.14 -7.84
C GLY A 155 -4.29 -6.46 -9.03
N HIS A 156 -5.37 -5.72 -8.78
CA HIS A 156 -6.05 -4.95 -9.84
C HIS A 156 -5.16 -3.83 -10.41
N MET A 157 -4.21 -3.34 -9.65
CA MET A 157 -3.19 -2.38 -10.10
C MET A 157 -1.98 -3.04 -10.77
N GLY A 158 -1.97 -4.37 -10.91
CA GLY A 158 -0.86 -5.13 -11.48
C GLY A 158 0.27 -5.46 -10.49
N GLY A 159 0.01 -5.27 -9.20
CA GLY A 159 0.97 -5.57 -8.13
C GLY A 159 0.98 -7.04 -7.67
N ASP A 160 0.05 -7.86 -8.18
CA ASP A 160 -0.02 -9.30 -7.85
C ASP A 160 1.01 -10.14 -8.59
N GLY A 161 1.68 -9.55 -9.59
CA GLY A 161 2.54 -10.31 -10.49
C GLY A 161 1.73 -11.36 -11.28
N HIS A 162 2.16 -11.69 -12.46
CA HIS A 162 1.64 -12.89 -13.10
C HIS A 162 2.02 -14.10 -12.21
N PRO A 163 1.17 -15.14 -12.05
CA PRO A 163 1.47 -16.32 -11.21
C PRO A 163 2.84 -16.95 -11.45
N ARG A 164 3.48 -16.60 -12.55
CA ARG A 164 4.83 -17.08 -12.92
C ARG A 164 5.96 -16.19 -12.45
N ASP A 165 5.71 -14.93 -12.03
CA ASP A 165 6.77 -13.95 -11.76
C ASP A 165 7.24 -13.89 -10.31
N LYS A 166 6.58 -14.54 -9.37
CA LYS A 166 6.93 -14.55 -7.93
C LYS A 166 7.07 -13.14 -7.30
N ARG A 167 6.75 -12.08 -8.02
CA ARG A 167 6.81 -10.70 -7.60
C ARG A 167 5.39 -10.20 -7.46
N GLY A 168 4.95 -10.04 -6.27
CA GLY A 168 3.59 -9.63 -5.97
C GLY A 168 3.46 -9.48 -4.47
N ILE A 169 2.48 -10.12 -3.87
CA ILE A 169 2.39 -10.12 -2.41
C ILE A 169 3.48 -11.04 -1.83
N TYR A 170 4.43 -10.42 -1.14
CA TYR A 170 5.56 -11.09 -0.53
C TYR A 170 5.18 -11.76 0.79
N ASP A 171 4.38 -11.10 1.61
CA ASP A 171 3.91 -11.63 2.89
C ASP A 171 2.61 -10.96 3.35
N TYR A 172 1.86 -11.69 4.21
CA TYR A 172 0.63 -11.26 4.86
C TYR A 172 0.79 -11.32 6.37
N ILE A 173 0.61 -10.20 7.05
CA ILE A 173 0.79 -10.11 8.49
C ILE A 173 -0.48 -9.58 9.16
N GLY A 174 -1.19 -10.48 9.84
CA GLY A 174 -2.35 -10.14 10.66
C GLY A 174 -1.95 -9.91 12.11
N VAL A 175 -2.24 -8.72 12.64
CA VAL A 175 -1.86 -8.32 14.00
C VAL A 175 -3.11 -8.05 14.84
N ASN A 176 -3.14 -8.59 16.06
CA ASN A 176 -4.16 -8.27 17.05
C ASN A 176 -3.52 -7.89 18.38
N ARG A 177 -4.36 -7.54 19.36
CA ARG A 177 -3.91 -7.09 20.68
C ARG A 177 -2.98 -8.09 21.39
N TRP A 178 -3.20 -9.40 21.19
CA TRP A 178 -2.48 -10.43 21.94
C TRP A 178 -1.24 -10.98 21.24
N ASN A 179 -1.13 -10.81 19.92
CA ASN A 179 0.00 -11.33 19.14
C ASN A 179 0.95 -10.23 18.65
N GLN A 180 0.74 -8.96 19.05
CA GLN A 180 1.43 -7.80 18.47
C GLN A 180 2.96 -7.89 18.57
N ASP A 181 3.50 -8.38 19.67
CA ASP A 181 4.95 -8.48 19.85
C ASP A 181 5.56 -9.55 18.93
N TYR A 182 4.95 -10.73 18.90
CA TYR A 182 5.36 -11.80 17.98
C TYR A 182 5.24 -11.36 16.51
N LYS A 183 4.14 -10.73 16.15
CA LYS A 183 3.91 -10.28 14.76
C LYS A 183 4.78 -9.10 14.35
N ARG A 184 5.20 -8.27 15.29
CA ARG A 184 6.20 -7.23 15.03
C ARG A 184 7.54 -7.84 14.65
N GLU A 185 7.99 -8.89 15.33
CA GLU A 185 9.19 -9.63 14.96
C GLU A 185 9.04 -10.35 13.61
N SER A 186 7.87 -10.92 13.32
CA SER A 186 7.54 -11.47 11.99
C SER A 186 7.66 -10.41 10.90
N LEU A 187 7.16 -9.19 11.13
CA LEU A 187 7.28 -8.08 10.19
C LEU A 187 8.74 -7.68 9.94
N LYS A 188 9.56 -7.59 10.99
CA LYS A 188 10.98 -7.30 10.84
C LYS A 188 11.69 -8.37 10.01
N ALA A 189 11.38 -9.65 10.25
CA ALA A 189 11.94 -10.75 9.48
C ALA A 189 11.51 -10.69 8.00
N ALA A 190 10.22 -10.42 7.74
CA ALA A 190 9.69 -10.27 6.39
C ALA A 190 10.36 -9.11 5.63
N VAL A 191 10.48 -7.93 6.27
CA VAL A 191 11.14 -6.75 5.66
C VAL A 191 12.61 -7.05 5.36
N SER A 192 13.35 -7.62 6.31
CA SER A 192 14.76 -7.99 6.06
C SER A 192 14.90 -9.02 4.95
N SER A 193 14.00 -9.99 4.88
CA SER A 193 14.00 -11.03 3.83
C SER A 193 13.65 -10.44 2.47
N LEU A 194 12.65 -9.57 2.41
CA LEU A 194 12.28 -8.84 1.19
C LEU A 194 13.47 -8.08 0.62
N ILE A 195 14.16 -7.31 1.46
CA ILE A 195 15.32 -6.50 1.04
C ILE A 195 16.46 -7.37 0.50
N ARG A 196 16.71 -8.52 1.09
CA ARG A 196 17.72 -9.45 0.59
C ARG A 196 17.35 -10.14 -0.72
N SER A 197 16.07 -10.15 -1.09
CA SER A 197 15.56 -10.79 -2.32
C SER A 197 15.53 -9.85 -3.52
N LEU A 198 15.70 -8.55 -3.31
CA LEU A 198 15.77 -7.49 -4.33
C LEU A 198 17.20 -7.24 -4.78
#